data_9ac347de0777a0ff14f9d31abdfd295e
#
_entry.id   9ac347de0777a0ff14f9d31abdfd295e
#
_cell.length_a   1.000
_cell.length_b   1.000
_cell.length_c   1.000
_cell.angle_alpha   90.00
_cell.angle_beta   90.00
_cell.angle_gamma   90.00
#
_symmetry.space_group_name_H-M   'P 1'
#
loop_
_entity.id
_entity.type
_entity.pdbx_description
1 polymer ?
#
loop_
_entity_poly.entity_id
_entity_poly.type
_entity_poly.pdbx_seq_one_letter_code
_entity_poly.pdbx_strand_id
1 'polypeptide(L)'
;MTYAPQSDITINKPLKILILTAGYGEGHNAAAYALANAYKEKNPDACKVVDLFSIVSPKINQVSRKLYIQTINKFPYLWSTIYGWMDHSSIIPKVISSLKTERNTLLKIINEENPDVICSTYPVYSFLIEKLRQYNKISVPHYSI
;
A
#
# COMPACT_ATOMS: atom_id res chain seq x y z
N MET A 1 21.11 -2.91 -37.43
CA MET A 1 20.56 -3.41 -36.13
C MET A 1 19.03 -3.38 -36.24
N THR A 2 18.44 -4.50 -36.54
CA THR A 2 16.97 -4.64 -36.68
C THR A 2 16.40 -4.89 -35.31
N TYR A 3 15.58 -3.95 -34.83
CA TYR A 3 14.77 -4.14 -33.61
C TYR A 3 13.76 -5.26 -33.91
N ALA A 4 13.85 -6.35 -33.17
CA ALA A 4 12.80 -7.36 -33.17
C ALA A 4 11.53 -6.75 -32.56
N PRO A 5 10.34 -6.97 -33.15
CA PRO A 5 9.09 -6.48 -32.53
C PRO A 5 8.90 -7.19 -31.20
N GLN A 6 8.69 -6.38 -30.14
CA GLN A 6 8.21 -6.89 -28.86
C GLN A 6 6.90 -7.62 -29.15
N SER A 7 6.86 -8.90 -28.80
CA SER A 7 5.64 -9.70 -28.84
C SER A 7 4.57 -8.99 -28.00
N ASP A 8 3.50 -8.52 -28.65
CA ASP A 8 2.29 -8.05 -28.01
C ASP A 8 1.79 -9.16 -27.08
N ILE A 9 2.00 -8.98 -25.79
CA ILE A 9 1.35 -9.81 -24.78
C ILE A 9 -0.13 -9.43 -24.84
N THR A 10 -0.89 -10.17 -25.63
CA THR A 10 -2.35 -10.04 -25.69
C THR A 10 -2.90 -10.53 -24.36
N ILE A 11 -3.02 -9.65 -23.38
CA ILE A 11 -3.71 -9.94 -22.13
C ILE A 11 -5.20 -9.96 -22.46
N ASN A 12 -5.73 -11.16 -22.70
CA ASN A 12 -7.15 -11.38 -23.08
C ASN A 12 -8.14 -11.02 -21.96
N LYS A 13 -7.68 -10.68 -20.75
CA LYS A 13 -8.50 -10.28 -19.60
C LYS A 13 -7.83 -9.11 -18.87
N PRO A 14 -8.57 -8.05 -18.51
CA PRO A 14 -8.02 -6.98 -17.69
C PRO A 14 -7.55 -7.53 -16.33
N LEU A 15 -6.34 -7.14 -15.92
CA LEU A 15 -5.81 -7.51 -14.62
C LEU A 15 -6.66 -6.92 -13.50
N LYS A 16 -6.96 -7.69 -12.48
CA LYS A 16 -7.62 -7.20 -11.27
C LYS A 16 -6.57 -6.61 -10.33
N ILE A 17 -6.65 -5.30 -10.09
CA ILE A 17 -5.66 -4.56 -9.30
C ILE A 17 -6.24 -4.18 -7.94
N LEU A 18 -5.53 -4.57 -6.87
CA LEU A 18 -5.78 -4.08 -5.51
C LEU A 18 -4.80 -2.95 -5.20
N ILE A 19 -5.30 -1.74 -4.96
CA ILE A 19 -4.49 -0.58 -4.60
C ILE A 19 -4.64 -0.32 -3.10
N LEU A 20 -3.52 -0.34 -2.39
CA LEU A 20 -3.45 -0.11 -0.95
C LEU A 20 -2.94 1.30 -0.67
N THR A 21 -3.74 2.09 0.03
CA THR A 21 -3.40 3.45 0.44
C THR A 21 -3.55 3.63 1.94
N ALA A 22 -3.07 4.74 2.47
CA ALA A 22 -3.25 5.12 3.87
C ALA A 22 -3.51 6.63 3.98
N GLY A 23 -4.49 6.98 4.80
CA GLY A 23 -4.91 8.36 5.02
C GLY A 23 -3.94 9.25 5.81
N TYR A 24 -2.65 8.88 5.90
CA TYR A 24 -1.60 9.65 6.59
C TYR A 24 -0.98 10.76 5.72
N GLY A 25 -1.76 11.35 4.85
CA GLY A 25 -1.38 12.45 3.97
C GLY A 25 -2.14 12.39 2.66
N GLU A 26 -2.41 13.56 2.07
CA GLU A 26 -3.16 13.63 0.82
C GLU A 26 -2.38 13.03 -0.37
N GLY A 27 -1.03 13.03 -0.30
CA GLY A 27 -0.19 12.50 -1.38
C GLY A 27 -0.43 11.01 -1.66
N HIS A 28 -0.49 10.16 -0.63
CA HIS A 28 -0.73 8.73 -0.79
C HIS A 28 -2.12 8.44 -1.40
N ASN A 29 -3.14 9.14 -0.91
CA ASN A 29 -4.49 9.01 -1.44
C ASN A 29 -4.58 9.53 -2.87
N ALA A 30 -4.00 10.71 -3.16
CA ALA A 30 -3.99 11.28 -4.50
C ALA A 30 -3.32 10.33 -5.51
N ALA A 31 -2.17 9.75 -5.17
CA ALA A 31 -1.48 8.77 -6.01
C ALA A 31 -2.33 7.52 -6.24
N ALA A 32 -2.94 6.97 -5.17
CA ALA A 32 -3.78 5.78 -5.26
C ALA A 32 -5.02 6.01 -6.16
N TYR A 33 -5.70 7.14 -5.98
CA TYR A 33 -6.88 7.46 -6.79
C TYR A 33 -6.51 7.84 -8.23
N ALA A 34 -5.40 8.52 -8.47
CA ALA A 34 -4.92 8.80 -9.81
C ALA A 34 -4.63 7.50 -10.58
N LEU A 35 -3.93 6.56 -9.95
CA LEU A 35 -3.70 5.24 -10.53
C LEU A 35 -5.01 4.50 -10.81
N ALA A 36 -5.92 4.49 -9.83
CA ALA A 36 -7.23 3.84 -9.98
C ALA A 36 -8.03 4.43 -11.13
N ASN A 37 -8.08 5.76 -11.24
CA ASN A 37 -8.84 6.44 -12.30
C ASN A 37 -8.25 6.13 -13.68
N ALA A 38 -6.93 6.25 -13.84
CA ALA A 38 -6.26 5.93 -15.10
C ALA A 38 -6.50 4.47 -15.55
N TYR A 39 -6.57 3.53 -14.61
CA TYR A 39 -6.83 2.14 -14.93
C TYR A 39 -8.32 1.87 -15.24
N LYS A 40 -9.23 2.49 -14.48
CA LYS A 40 -10.68 2.34 -14.65
C LYS A 40 -11.23 2.91 -15.95
N GLU A 41 -10.56 3.88 -16.56
CA GLU A 41 -10.92 4.38 -17.89
C GLU A 41 -11.00 3.25 -18.92
N LYS A 42 -10.13 2.24 -18.80
CA LYS A 42 -10.08 1.09 -19.70
C LYS A 42 -10.78 -0.16 -19.13
N ASN A 43 -10.83 -0.28 -17.80
CA ASN A 43 -11.28 -1.47 -17.09
C ASN A 43 -12.06 -1.09 -15.81
N PRO A 44 -13.34 -0.69 -15.91
CA PRO A 44 -14.10 -0.08 -14.81
C PRO A 44 -14.15 -0.89 -13.51
N ASP A 45 -14.30 -2.21 -13.62
CA ASP A 45 -14.50 -3.12 -12.48
C ASP A 45 -13.21 -3.83 -12.01
N ALA A 46 -12.09 -3.56 -12.67
CA ALA A 46 -10.87 -4.31 -12.43
C ALA A 46 -9.94 -3.68 -11.38
N CYS A 47 -10.38 -2.62 -10.69
CA CYS A 47 -9.54 -1.90 -9.73
C CYS A 47 -10.28 -1.56 -8.43
N LYS A 48 -9.71 -1.95 -7.29
CA LYS A 48 -10.21 -1.62 -5.95
C LYS A 48 -9.16 -0.86 -5.15
N VAL A 49 -9.56 0.27 -4.55
CA VAL A 49 -8.71 1.05 -3.62
C VAL A 49 -9.14 0.76 -2.19
N VAL A 50 -8.18 0.48 -1.31
CA VAL A 50 -8.40 0.14 0.09
C VAL A 50 -7.45 0.91 0.99
N ASP A 51 -8.00 1.61 2.00
CA ASP A 51 -7.28 2.10 3.18
C ASP A 51 -7.49 1.12 4.33
N LEU A 52 -6.54 0.20 4.50
CA LEU A 52 -6.59 -0.85 5.52
C LEU A 52 -6.63 -0.28 6.94
N PHE A 53 -5.87 0.80 7.20
CA PHE A 53 -5.79 1.40 8.54
C PHE A 53 -7.12 2.05 8.95
N SER A 54 -7.86 2.60 7.99
CA SER A 54 -9.21 3.11 8.22
C SER A 54 -10.21 1.99 8.54
N ILE A 55 -10.01 0.79 7.98
CA ILE A 55 -10.87 -0.38 8.24
C ILE A 55 -10.59 -0.98 9.62
N VAL A 56 -9.30 -1.21 9.94
CA VAL A 56 -8.92 -1.93 11.16
C VAL A 56 -9.09 -1.09 12.43
N SER A 57 -8.72 0.18 12.37
CA SER A 57 -8.69 1.06 13.55
C SER A 57 -9.14 2.48 13.23
N PRO A 58 -10.40 2.71 12.86
CA PRO A 58 -10.86 4.00 12.37
C PRO A 58 -10.65 5.15 13.36
N LYS A 59 -10.88 4.92 14.66
CA LYS A 59 -10.68 5.96 15.70
C LYS A 59 -9.21 6.29 15.92
N ILE A 60 -8.35 5.26 16.00
CA ILE A 60 -6.90 5.44 16.17
C ILE A 60 -6.31 6.10 14.93
N ASN A 61 -6.77 5.67 13.75
CA ASN A 61 -6.33 6.25 12.48
C ASN A 61 -6.66 7.74 12.38
N GLN A 62 -7.87 8.16 12.74
CA GLN A 62 -8.26 9.57 12.74
C GLN A 62 -7.43 10.42 13.70
N VAL A 63 -7.19 9.93 14.94
CA VAL A 63 -6.38 10.66 15.94
C VAL A 63 -4.91 10.73 15.52
N SER A 64 -4.33 9.61 15.12
CA SER A 64 -2.93 9.56 14.69
C SER A 64 -2.68 10.38 13.42
N ARG A 65 -3.61 10.36 12.46
CA ARG A 65 -3.56 11.20 11.26
C ARG A 65 -3.57 12.69 11.62
N LYS A 66 -4.48 13.12 12.52
CA LYS A 66 -4.58 14.51 12.96
C LYS A 66 -3.29 14.96 13.65
N LEU A 67 -2.77 14.14 14.56
CA LEU A 67 -1.50 14.40 15.23
C LEU A 67 -0.34 14.45 14.26
N TYR A 68 -0.25 13.52 13.33
CA TYR A 68 0.79 13.50 12.30
C TYR A 68 0.79 14.77 11.47
N ILE A 69 -0.37 15.16 10.92
CA ILE A 69 -0.49 16.37 10.10
C ILE A 69 -0.15 17.63 10.90
N GLN A 70 -0.62 17.73 12.16
CA GLN A 70 -0.32 18.88 13.00
C GLN A 70 1.17 18.98 13.35
N THR A 71 1.81 17.85 13.64
CA THR A 71 3.24 17.85 14.02
C THR A 71 4.15 18.05 12.83
N ILE A 72 3.86 17.50 11.65
CA ILE A 72 4.69 17.71 10.46
C ILE A 72 4.65 19.17 9.98
N ASN A 73 3.50 19.84 10.14
CA ASN A 73 3.35 21.23 9.78
C ASN A 73 4.02 22.19 10.78
N LYS A 74 3.99 21.86 12.07
CA LYS A 74 4.54 22.72 13.13
C LYS A 74 6.02 22.47 13.41
N PHE A 75 6.47 21.23 13.27
CA PHE A 75 7.81 20.78 13.67
C PHE A 75 8.45 19.88 12.60
N PRO A 76 8.70 20.40 11.36
CA PRO A 76 9.25 19.58 10.26
C PRO A 76 10.62 18.97 10.61
N TYR A 77 11.46 19.68 11.37
CA TYR A 77 12.78 19.17 11.80
C TYR A 77 12.69 17.96 12.74
N LEU A 78 11.63 17.87 13.56
CA LEU A 78 11.41 16.72 14.43
C LEU A 78 11.23 15.45 13.58
N TRP A 79 10.50 15.55 12.49
CA TRP A 79 10.24 14.42 11.60
C TRP A 79 11.48 13.98 10.83
N SER A 80 12.32 14.90 10.35
CA SER A 80 13.60 14.54 9.73
C SER A 80 14.51 13.77 10.70
N THR A 81 14.54 14.17 11.98
CA THR A 81 15.30 13.48 13.02
C THR A 81 14.71 12.10 13.34
N ILE A 82 13.38 11.99 13.43
CA ILE A 82 12.68 10.72 13.66
C ILE A 82 12.92 9.74 12.50
N TYR A 83 12.80 10.20 11.25
CA TYR A 83 13.07 9.35 10.08
C TYR A 83 14.53 8.90 10.03
N GLY A 84 15.50 9.80 10.27
CA GLY A 84 16.91 9.45 10.34
C GLY A 84 17.23 8.44 11.43
N TRP A 85 16.54 8.51 12.57
CA TRP A 85 16.68 7.56 13.65
C TRP A 85 15.98 6.22 13.35
N MET A 86 14.82 6.25 12.70
CA MET A 86 14.09 5.04 12.29
C MET A 86 14.87 4.19 11.30
N ASP A 87 15.57 4.81 10.35
CA ASP A 87 16.37 4.11 9.35
C ASP A 87 17.50 3.26 9.99
N HIS A 88 17.99 3.66 11.16
CA HIS A 88 19.08 2.98 11.89
C HIS A 88 18.58 2.12 13.06
N SER A 89 17.29 2.08 13.33
CA SER A 89 16.74 1.42 14.53
C SER A 89 16.07 0.08 14.21
N SER A 90 16.20 -0.88 15.12
CA SER A 90 15.45 -2.15 15.10
C SER A 90 13.97 -2.00 15.52
N ILE A 91 13.46 -0.77 15.64
CA ILE A 91 12.10 -0.49 16.10
C ILE A 91 11.08 -0.81 15.01
N ILE A 92 11.38 -0.49 13.74
CA ILE A 92 10.47 -0.76 12.62
C ILE A 92 10.04 -2.24 12.56
N PRO A 93 10.94 -3.23 12.62
CA PRO A 93 10.55 -4.63 12.64
C PRO A 93 9.64 -5.00 13.83
N LYS A 94 9.87 -4.40 15.01
CA LYS A 94 9.03 -4.64 16.20
C LYS A 94 7.65 -4.04 16.05
N VAL A 95 7.54 -2.80 15.58
CA VAL A 95 6.24 -2.16 15.29
C VAL A 95 5.47 -2.96 14.26
N ILE A 96 6.11 -3.37 13.16
CA ILE A 96 5.47 -4.17 12.10
C ILE A 96 5.05 -5.54 12.62
N SER A 97 5.82 -6.16 13.51
CA SER A 97 5.44 -7.44 14.12
C SER A 97 4.19 -7.32 15.01
N SER A 98 3.91 -6.14 15.56
CA SER A 98 2.69 -5.87 16.34
C SER A 98 1.43 -5.69 15.49
N LEU A 99 1.57 -5.42 14.18
CA LEU A 99 0.45 -5.22 13.24
C LEU A 99 -0.17 -6.56 12.80
N LYS A 100 -0.51 -7.42 13.76
CA LYS A 100 -1.11 -8.75 13.47
C LYS A 100 -2.51 -8.61 12.90
N THR A 101 -3.31 -7.70 13.43
CA THR A 101 -4.68 -7.48 13.00
C THR A 101 -4.73 -6.93 11.59
N GLU A 102 -3.89 -5.94 11.30
CA GLU A 102 -3.74 -5.33 9.97
C GLU A 102 -3.31 -6.39 8.95
N ARG A 103 -2.32 -7.19 9.30
CA ARG A 103 -1.85 -8.28 8.43
C ARG A 103 -2.92 -9.33 8.15
N ASN A 104 -3.68 -9.75 9.17
CA ASN A 104 -4.74 -10.73 9.00
C ASN A 104 -5.91 -10.15 8.17
N THR A 105 -6.26 -8.88 8.40
CA THR A 105 -7.29 -8.19 7.61
C THR A 105 -6.84 -8.01 6.16
N LEU A 106 -5.56 -7.66 5.94
CA LEU A 106 -5.00 -7.57 4.60
C LEU A 106 -5.06 -8.92 3.87
N LEU A 107 -4.68 -10.01 4.55
CA LEU A 107 -4.78 -11.35 3.98
C LEU A 107 -6.21 -11.71 3.59
N LYS A 108 -7.17 -11.39 4.46
CA LYS A 108 -8.60 -11.61 4.17
C LYS A 108 -9.03 -10.85 2.92
N ILE A 109 -8.69 -9.55 2.82
CA ILE A 109 -9.01 -8.72 1.65
C ILE A 109 -8.37 -9.28 0.38
N ILE A 110 -7.09 -9.70 0.44
CA ILE A 110 -6.40 -10.30 -0.72
C ILE A 110 -7.11 -11.58 -1.18
N ASN A 111 -7.52 -12.44 -0.24
CA ASN A 111 -8.23 -13.69 -0.57
C ASN A 111 -9.64 -13.43 -1.14
N GLU A 112 -10.37 -12.45 -0.61
CA GLU A 112 -11.71 -12.09 -1.09
C GLU A 112 -11.66 -11.43 -2.47
N GLU A 113 -10.72 -10.52 -2.67
CA GLU A 113 -10.57 -9.81 -3.93
C GLU A 113 -9.88 -10.63 -5.01
N ASN A 114 -9.04 -11.58 -4.63
CA ASN A 114 -8.23 -12.39 -5.54
C ASN A 114 -7.59 -11.56 -6.66
N PRO A 115 -6.75 -10.56 -6.31
CA PRO A 115 -6.15 -9.66 -7.29
C PRO A 115 -5.03 -10.35 -8.07
N ASP A 116 -4.85 -9.95 -9.33
CA ASP A 116 -3.69 -10.36 -10.14
C ASP A 116 -2.44 -9.58 -9.76
N VAL A 117 -2.61 -8.34 -9.25
CA VAL A 117 -1.53 -7.42 -8.85
C VAL A 117 -1.96 -6.59 -7.64
N ILE A 118 -1.02 -6.35 -6.73
CA ILE A 118 -1.17 -5.39 -5.63
C ILE A 118 -0.26 -4.20 -5.88
N CYS A 119 -0.80 -2.97 -5.79
CA CYS A 119 -0.04 -1.73 -5.77
C CYS A 119 -0.19 -1.06 -4.41
N SER A 120 0.86 -0.45 -3.86
CA SER A 120 0.74 0.33 -2.63
C SER A 120 1.41 1.69 -2.75
N THR A 121 0.78 2.71 -2.16
CA THR A 121 1.29 4.08 -2.10
C THR A 121 1.82 4.44 -0.70
N TYR A 122 1.78 3.51 0.24
CA TYR A 122 2.27 3.71 1.61
C TYR A 122 3.26 2.61 2.01
N PRO A 123 4.49 2.97 2.46
CA PRO A 123 5.61 2.02 2.62
C PRO A 123 5.34 0.85 3.57
N VAL A 124 4.49 1.03 4.60
CA VAL A 124 4.19 -0.02 5.57
C VAL A 124 3.59 -1.26 4.92
N TYR A 125 2.88 -1.12 3.81
CA TYR A 125 2.32 -2.27 3.09
C TYR A 125 3.38 -3.21 2.53
N SER A 126 4.52 -2.69 2.10
CA SER A 126 5.63 -3.52 1.62
C SER A 126 6.09 -4.51 2.70
N PHE A 127 6.18 -4.05 3.94
CA PHE A 127 6.54 -4.92 5.06
C PHE A 127 5.45 -5.93 5.44
N LEU A 128 4.17 -5.52 5.41
CA LEU A 128 3.07 -6.43 5.68
C LEU A 128 2.98 -7.54 4.63
N ILE A 129 3.11 -7.18 3.35
CA ILE A 129 3.09 -8.11 2.22
C ILE A 129 4.28 -9.05 2.27
N GLU A 130 5.49 -8.53 2.55
CA GLU A 130 6.69 -9.35 2.71
C GLU A 130 6.52 -10.39 3.83
N LYS A 131 5.94 -10.00 4.96
CA LYS A 131 5.61 -10.94 6.04
C LYS A 131 4.62 -12.02 5.61
N LEU A 132 3.60 -11.66 4.84
CA LEU A 132 2.64 -12.65 4.31
C LEU A 132 3.32 -13.63 3.34
N ARG A 133 4.26 -13.16 2.52
CA ARG A 133 5.08 -14.01 1.63
C ARG A 133 6.00 -14.94 2.40
N GLN A 134 6.68 -14.45 3.45
CA GLN A 134 7.55 -15.27 4.30
C GLN A 134 6.79 -16.43 4.96
N TYR A 135 5.49 -16.25 5.23
CA TYR A 135 4.62 -17.30 5.74
C TYR A 135 3.92 -18.14 4.64
N ASN A 136 4.32 -17.99 3.37
CA ASN A 136 3.72 -18.65 2.22
C ASN A 136 2.19 -18.45 2.12
N LYS A 137 1.69 -17.28 2.55
CA LYS A 137 0.26 -16.97 2.53
C LYS A 137 -0.21 -16.34 1.21
N ILE A 138 0.69 -15.64 0.52
CA ILE A 138 0.41 -14.99 -0.76
C ILE A 138 1.60 -15.10 -1.72
N SER A 139 1.31 -15.12 -3.02
CA SER A 139 2.30 -15.09 -4.11
C SER A 139 2.06 -13.95 -5.10
N VAL A 140 1.01 -13.15 -4.89
CA VAL A 140 0.61 -12.06 -5.80
C VAL A 140 1.74 -11.04 -5.96
N PRO A 141 2.06 -10.59 -7.19
CA PRO A 141 3.00 -9.50 -7.44
C PRO A 141 2.60 -8.22 -6.70
N HIS A 142 3.59 -7.54 -6.12
CA HIS A 142 3.38 -6.29 -5.40
C HIS A 142 4.36 -5.22 -5.89
N TYR A 143 3.84 -4.02 -6.14
CA TYR A 143 4.60 -2.82 -6.52
C TYR A 143 4.33 -1.70 -5.52
N SER A 144 5.39 -1.05 -5.03
CA SER A 144 5.31 0.16 -4.21
C SER A 144 5.56 1.38 -5.10
N ILE A 145 4.74 2.41 -4.95
CA ILE A 145 4.77 3.65 -5.72
C ILE A 145 5.12 4.80 -4.77
#